data_73e18d90c5691b9c7e991001b7e69cc1
#
_entry.id   73e18d90c5691b9c7e991001b7e69cc1
#
_cell.length_a   1.000
_cell.length_b   1.000
_cell.length_c   1.000
_cell.angle_alpha   90.00
_cell.angle_beta   90.00
_cell.angle_gamma   90.00
#
_symmetry.space_group_name_H-M   'P 1'
#
loop_
_entity.id
_entity.type
_entity.pdbx_description
1 polymer ?
#
loop_
_entity_poly.entity_id
_entity_poly.type
_entity_poly.pdbx_seq_one_letter_code
_entity_poly.pdbx_strand_id
1 'polypeptide(L)'
;LLIEGKDLGTPANFAKLEQLQFELQFIEGVDNVYSLFALRHPPDANGDAALVVDNASAGLTPQLVEQIRAHPLMGEKLLAPNADAMIYVVTPAERKAPLSSVRVLKAAMEETAATVLAGSDLKATVTGFPAMRAGIIDVLIRDQLRLNLAGVVVGFLVSLVIFRSLIGAIMTAVPAIVSGLVVLGGMGLLGIRVDAMSNIIPALAMIVGFADGIHLSHSWRHHRDSGATPWEAERLA
;
A
#
# COMPACT_ATOMS: atom_id res chain seq x y z
N LEU A 1 -10.44 -7.52 7.90
CA LEU A 1 -9.56 -7.50 9.05
C LEU A 1 -9.36 -8.93 9.53
N LEU A 2 -8.13 -9.39 9.64
CA LEU A 2 -7.74 -10.69 10.16
C LEU A 2 -7.26 -10.50 11.61
N ILE A 3 -7.76 -11.32 12.51
CA ILE A 3 -7.29 -11.40 13.90
C ILE A 3 -6.68 -12.77 14.12
N GLU A 4 -5.47 -12.80 14.67
CA GLU A 4 -4.72 -14.03 14.94
C GLU A 4 -4.23 -14.05 16.39
N GLY A 5 -4.27 -15.21 17.03
CA GLY A 5 -3.72 -15.41 18.37
C GLY A 5 -4.13 -16.75 18.97
N LYS A 6 -3.24 -17.35 19.76
CA LYS A 6 -3.48 -18.67 20.36
C LYS A 6 -4.62 -18.67 21.38
N ASP A 7 -4.85 -17.54 22.04
CA ASP A 7 -5.83 -17.37 23.11
C ASP A 7 -7.10 -16.64 22.64
N LEU A 8 -7.37 -16.68 21.32
CA LEU A 8 -8.53 -16.04 20.70
C LEU A 8 -9.86 -16.45 21.35
N GLY A 9 -10.00 -17.72 21.67
CA GLY A 9 -11.22 -18.31 22.24
C GLY A 9 -11.42 -18.06 23.74
N THR A 10 -10.48 -17.43 24.46
CA THR A 10 -10.69 -17.16 25.88
C THR A 10 -11.82 -16.15 26.10
N PRO A 11 -12.60 -16.27 27.20
CA PRO A 11 -13.71 -15.37 27.48
C PRO A 11 -13.33 -13.88 27.43
N ALA A 12 -12.16 -13.52 27.97
CA ALA A 12 -11.68 -12.15 27.98
C ALA A 12 -11.37 -11.61 26.58
N ASN A 13 -10.68 -12.39 25.75
CA ASN A 13 -10.36 -12.00 24.38
C ASN A 13 -11.60 -12.02 23.48
N PHE A 14 -12.48 -13.00 23.67
CA PHE A 14 -13.69 -13.14 22.88
C PHE A 14 -14.67 -11.98 23.12
N ALA A 15 -14.77 -11.49 24.36
CA ALA A 15 -15.52 -10.27 24.68
C ALA A 15 -14.91 -9.01 24.03
N LYS A 16 -13.56 -8.91 23.99
CA LYS A 16 -12.89 -7.82 23.23
C LYS A 16 -13.16 -7.88 21.74
N LEU A 17 -13.24 -9.09 21.19
CA LEU A 17 -13.56 -9.28 19.77
C LEU A 17 -15.01 -8.87 19.47
N GLU A 18 -15.95 -9.13 20.36
CA GLU A 18 -17.32 -8.61 20.24
C GLU A 18 -17.33 -7.07 20.29
N GLN A 19 -16.62 -6.47 21.25
CA GLN A 19 -16.45 -5.02 21.31
C GLN A 19 -15.86 -4.46 20.02
N LEU A 20 -14.86 -5.13 19.45
CA LEU A 20 -14.26 -4.73 18.17
C LEU A 20 -15.29 -4.73 17.03
N GLN A 21 -16.22 -5.68 17.00
CA GLN A 21 -17.34 -5.68 16.05
C GLN A 21 -18.14 -4.38 16.12
N PHE A 22 -18.47 -3.93 17.34
CA PHE A 22 -19.20 -2.69 17.53
C PHE A 22 -18.41 -1.48 17.08
N GLU A 23 -17.18 -1.34 17.55
CA GLU A 23 -16.34 -0.19 17.25
C GLU A 23 -16.06 -0.05 15.74
N LEU A 24 -15.86 -1.16 15.04
CA LEU A 24 -15.65 -1.15 13.59
C LEU A 24 -16.86 -0.64 12.81
N GLN A 25 -18.08 -0.83 13.30
CA GLN A 25 -19.30 -0.34 12.65
C GLN A 25 -19.44 1.19 12.70
N PHE A 26 -18.83 1.84 13.71
CA PHE A 26 -18.89 3.29 13.87
C PHE A 26 -17.78 4.04 13.14
N ILE A 27 -16.85 3.32 12.49
CA ILE A 27 -15.80 3.98 11.70
C ILE A 27 -16.43 4.64 10.48
N GLU A 28 -16.13 5.91 10.28
CA GLU A 28 -16.59 6.65 9.10
C GLU A 28 -16.11 6.00 7.81
N GLY A 29 -17.04 5.76 6.89
CA GLY A 29 -16.77 5.07 5.62
C GLY A 29 -16.96 3.56 5.65
N VAL A 30 -17.39 2.97 6.78
CA VAL A 30 -17.84 1.58 6.88
C VAL A 30 -19.36 1.53 6.65
N ASP A 31 -19.80 0.65 5.76
CA ASP A 31 -21.21 0.35 5.51
C ASP A 31 -21.69 -0.81 6.38
N ASN A 32 -20.91 -1.89 6.40
CA ASN A 32 -21.26 -3.09 7.16
C ASN A 32 -20.03 -3.88 7.62
N VAL A 33 -20.17 -4.58 8.75
CA VAL A 33 -19.16 -5.45 9.33
C VAL A 33 -19.76 -6.83 9.55
N TYR A 34 -19.26 -7.83 8.84
CA TYR A 34 -19.63 -9.23 9.02
C TYR A 34 -18.54 -9.97 9.78
N SER A 35 -18.92 -10.64 10.86
CA SER A 35 -18.04 -11.49 11.65
C SER A 35 -18.83 -12.65 12.27
N LEU A 36 -18.21 -13.41 13.14
CA LEU A 36 -18.88 -14.45 13.92
C LEU A 36 -20.04 -13.89 14.76
N PHE A 37 -19.92 -12.66 15.26
CA PHE A 37 -20.93 -11.99 16.10
C PHE A 37 -22.12 -11.45 15.31
N ALA A 38 -22.02 -11.36 13.98
CA ALA A 38 -23.12 -11.00 13.09
C ALA A 38 -23.77 -12.23 12.44
N LEU A 39 -23.24 -13.44 12.70
CA LEU A 39 -23.72 -14.68 12.11
C LEU A 39 -25.07 -15.08 12.73
N ARG A 40 -26.06 -15.38 11.89
CA ARG A 40 -27.40 -15.78 12.33
C ARG A 40 -27.73 -17.18 11.86
N HIS A 41 -28.44 -17.92 12.69
CA HIS A 41 -29.03 -19.20 12.29
C HIS A 41 -30.00 -19.00 11.10
N PRO A 42 -30.24 -20.04 10.30
CA PRO A 42 -31.34 -20.02 9.34
C PRO A 42 -32.64 -19.65 10.04
N PRO A 43 -33.51 -18.83 9.39
CA PRO A 43 -34.77 -18.41 10.00
C PRO A 43 -35.65 -19.63 10.38
N ASP A 44 -36.26 -19.53 11.54
CA ASP A 44 -37.22 -20.53 12.01
C ASP A 44 -38.55 -20.44 11.25
N ALA A 45 -39.53 -21.26 11.67
CA ALA A 45 -40.88 -21.28 11.07
C ALA A 45 -41.63 -19.96 11.21
N ASN A 46 -41.23 -19.07 12.12
CA ASN A 46 -41.78 -17.72 12.34
C ASN A 46 -41.03 -16.64 11.59
N GLY A 47 -39.90 -16.97 10.94
CA GLY A 47 -39.02 -16.02 10.25
C GLY A 47 -37.95 -15.40 11.14
N ASP A 48 -37.84 -15.80 12.40
CA ASP A 48 -36.83 -15.30 13.32
C ASP A 48 -35.49 -16.01 13.12
N ALA A 49 -34.42 -15.22 13.08
CA ALA A 49 -33.05 -15.70 12.92
C ALA A 49 -32.19 -15.26 14.12
N ALA A 50 -32.04 -16.15 15.09
CA ALA A 50 -31.21 -15.91 16.27
C ALA A 50 -29.74 -15.80 15.92
N LEU A 51 -28.95 -15.07 16.72
CA LEU A 51 -27.50 -15.01 16.58
C LEU A 51 -26.90 -16.39 16.91
N VAL A 52 -25.86 -16.78 16.19
CA VAL A 52 -25.09 -18.00 16.49
C VAL A 52 -24.24 -17.78 17.74
N VAL A 53 -23.71 -16.57 17.92
CA VAL A 53 -23.01 -16.14 19.13
C VAL A 53 -23.96 -15.23 19.89
N ASP A 54 -24.63 -15.78 20.91
CA ASP A 54 -25.55 -15.04 21.76
C ASP A 54 -24.88 -14.49 23.04
N ASN A 55 -23.76 -15.08 23.44
CA ASN A 55 -23.02 -14.69 24.64
C ASN A 55 -21.50 -14.80 24.45
N ALA A 56 -20.87 -13.69 24.12
CA ALA A 56 -19.41 -13.64 23.96
C ALA A 56 -18.64 -13.83 25.28
N SER A 57 -19.28 -13.56 26.42
CA SER A 57 -18.63 -13.73 27.74
C SER A 57 -18.34 -15.19 28.09
N ALA A 58 -18.96 -16.13 27.42
CA ALA A 58 -18.66 -17.57 27.58
C ALA A 58 -17.37 -18.02 26.86
N GLY A 59 -16.85 -17.18 25.97
CA GLY A 59 -15.72 -17.53 25.10
C GLY A 59 -16.11 -18.48 23.97
N LEU A 60 -15.11 -18.91 23.22
CA LEU A 60 -15.29 -19.82 22.08
C LEU A 60 -15.30 -21.29 22.58
N THR A 61 -16.48 -21.79 22.95
CA THR A 61 -16.65 -23.18 23.38
C THR A 61 -16.56 -24.16 22.21
N PRO A 62 -16.17 -25.45 22.44
CA PRO A 62 -16.15 -26.47 21.37
C PRO A 62 -17.48 -26.63 20.64
N GLN A 63 -18.60 -26.50 21.39
CA GLN A 63 -19.96 -26.60 20.80
C GLN A 63 -20.23 -25.38 19.88
N LEU A 64 -19.84 -24.19 20.30
CA LEU A 64 -19.98 -22.99 19.48
C LEU A 64 -19.11 -23.06 18.20
N VAL A 65 -17.88 -23.59 18.30
CA VAL A 65 -17.01 -23.84 17.13
C VAL A 65 -17.69 -24.76 16.12
N GLU A 66 -18.34 -25.82 16.61
CA GLU A 66 -19.05 -26.76 15.74
C GLU A 66 -20.29 -26.14 15.09
N GLN A 67 -21.07 -25.36 15.84
CA GLN A 67 -22.20 -24.60 15.31
C GLN A 67 -21.76 -23.57 14.24
N ILE A 68 -20.69 -22.86 14.49
CA ILE A 68 -20.11 -21.91 13.50
C ILE A 68 -19.70 -22.67 12.24
N ARG A 69 -19.00 -23.79 12.35
CA ARG A 69 -18.53 -24.59 11.20
C ARG A 69 -19.69 -25.21 10.41
N ALA A 70 -20.73 -25.66 11.11
CA ALA A 70 -21.91 -26.19 10.47
C ALA A 70 -22.76 -25.16 9.73
N HIS A 71 -22.43 -23.83 9.89
CA HIS A 71 -23.21 -22.78 9.25
C HIS A 71 -23.00 -22.77 7.73
N PRO A 72 -24.08 -22.90 6.91
CA PRO A 72 -24.00 -23.23 5.50
C PRO A 72 -23.34 -22.15 4.61
N LEU A 73 -23.32 -20.89 5.07
CA LEU A 73 -22.87 -19.77 4.22
C LEU A 73 -21.45 -19.31 4.51
N MET A 74 -21.04 -19.24 5.78
CA MET A 74 -19.83 -18.50 6.16
C MET A 74 -18.96 -19.19 7.22
N GLY A 75 -19.40 -20.28 7.84
CA GLY A 75 -18.77 -20.86 9.02
C GLY A 75 -17.28 -21.17 8.86
N GLU A 76 -16.92 -21.87 7.79
CA GLU A 76 -15.51 -22.22 7.50
C GLU A 76 -14.65 -21.04 7.04
N LYS A 77 -15.27 -19.91 6.67
CA LYS A 77 -14.54 -18.75 6.14
C LYS A 77 -14.24 -17.69 7.20
N LEU A 78 -15.02 -17.65 8.28
CA LEU A 78 -14.86 -16.63 9.33
C LEU A 78 -13.95 -17.07 10.46
N LEU A 79 -13.82 -18.39 10.69
CA LEU A 79 -12.99 -18.97 11.74
C LEU A 79 -12.00 -19.98 11.14
N ALA A 80 -10.73 -19.87 11.51
CA ALA A 80 -9.71 -20.83 11.08
C ALA A 80 -9.99 -22.24 11.65
N PRO A 81 -9.50 -23.31 10.97
CA PRO A 81 -9.69 -24.68 11.42
C PRO A 81 -9.21 -24.96 12.85
N ASN A 82 -8.14 -24.27 13.28
CA ASN A 82 -7.59 -24.41 14.63
C ASN A 82 -8.20 -23.44 15.64
N ALA A 83 -9.18 -22.61 15.23
CA ALA A 83 -9.78 -21.55 16.04
C ALA A 83 -8.76 -20.52 16.61
N ASP A 84 -7.61 -20.37 15.96
CA ASP A 84 -6.52 -19.45 16.29
C ASP A 84 -6.54 -18.17 15.46
N ALA A 85 -7.43 -18.07 14.49
CA ALA A 85 -7.64 -16.89 13.69
C ALA A 85 -9.11 -16.71 13.30
N MET A 86 -9.55 -15.46 13.20
CA MET A 86 -10.89 -15.09 12.72
C MET A 86 -10.83 -13.87 11.79
N ILE A 87 -11.88 -13.73 10.99
CA ILE A 87 -11.96 -12.66 9.98
C ILE A 87 -13.21 -11.81 10.23
N TYR A 88 -12.99 -10.48 10.19
CA TYR A 88 -14.04 -9.49 10.01
C TYR A 88 -14.06 -9.06 8.55
N VAL A 89 -15.18 -9.21 7.88
CA VAL A 89 -15.39 -8.71 6.52
C VAL A 89 -16.02 -7.33 6.64
N VAL A 90 -15.21 -6.30 6.43
CA VAL A 90 -15.65 -4.90 6.48
C VAL A 90 -15.95 -4.44 5.06
N THR A 91 -17.18 -3.97 4.85
CA THR A 91 -17.62 -3.44 3.56
C THR A 91 -17.53 -1.91 3.61
N PRO A 92 -16.74 -1.27 2.74
CA PRO A 92 -16.70 0.18 2.68
C PRO A 92 -17.99 0.72 2.05
N ALA A 93 -18.43 1.90 2.50
CA ALA A 93 -19.62 2.59 2.00
C ALA A 93 -19.50 2.91 0.49
N GLU A 94 -18.28 3.26 0.03
CA GLU A 94 -18.00 3.46 -1.38
C GLU A 94 -17.23 2.26 -1.98
N ARG A 95 -17.86 1.49 -2.86
CA ARG A 95 -17.22 0.35 -3.54
C ARG A 95 -16.03 0.75 -4.44
N LYS A 96 -15.97 1.98 -4.90
CA LYS A 96 -14.91 2.54 -5.75
C LYS A 96 -14.21 3.72 -5.07
N ALA A 97 -14.00 3.62 -3.76
CA ALA A 97 -13.33 4.66 -2.99
C ALA A 97 -11.95 5.01 -3.58
N PRO A 98 -11.58 6.29 -3.60
CA PRO A 98 -10.22 6.70 -3.97
C PRO A 98 -9.21 6.12 -2.96
N LEU A 99 -7.96 5.96 -3.40
CA LEU A 99 -6.90 5.37 -2.56
C LEU A 99 -6.67 6.14 -1.25
N SER A 100 -6.89 7.45 -1.26
CA SER A 100 -6.83 8.28 -0.04
C SER A 100 -7.83 7.81 1.01
N SER A 101 -9.08 7.60 0.62
CA SER A 101 -10.13 7.11 1.52
C SER A 101 -9.85 5.70 2.03
N VAL A 102 -9.32 4.82 1.16
CA VAL A 102 -8.91 3.45 1.57
C VAL A 102 -7.79 3.49 2.61
N ARG A 103 -6.82 4.41 2.47
CA ARG A 103 -5.74 4.57 3.46
C ARG A 103 -6.26 5.08 4.80
N VAL A 104 -7.14 6.07 4.77
CA VAL A 104 -7.76 6.63 5.98
C VAL A 104 -8.56 5.54 6.70
N LEU A 105 -9.42 4.82 5.97
CA LEU A 105 -10.20 3.73 6.52
C LEU A 105 -9.32 2.62 7.10
N LYS A 106 -8.25 2.22 6.39
CA LYS A 106 -7.29 1.23 6.87
C LYS A 106 -6.64 1.69 8.18
N ALA A 107 -6.16 2.92 8.25
CA ALA A 107 -5.54 3.48 9.45
C ALA A 107 -6.53 3.53 10.64
N ALA A 108 -7.76 3.95 10.42
CA ALA A 108 -8.80 3.97 11.44
C ALA A 108 -9.11 2.56 11.97
N MET A 109 -9.20 1.56 11.08
CA MET A 109 -9.41 0.16 11.48
C MET A 109 -8.24 -0.39 12.30
N GLU A 110 -6.99 -0.06 11.91
CA GLU A 110 -5.78 -0.49 12.63
C GLU A 110 -5.71 0.16 14.02
N GLU A 111 -6.03 1.44 14.14
CA GLU A 111 -6.07 2.18 15.41
C GLU A 111 -7.16 1.66 16.34
N THR A 112 -8.38 1.45 15.83
CA THR A 112 -9.49 0.87 16.59
C THR A 112 -9.13 -0.51 17.11
N ALA A 113 -8.59 -1.36 16.23
CA ALA A 113 -8.18 -2.71 16.61
C ALA A 113 -7.05 -2.69 17.66
N ALA A 114 -6.06 -1.81 17.52
CA ALA A 114 -4.98 -1.67 18.49
C ALA A 114 -5.50 -1.20 19.86
N THR A 115 -6.48 -0.31 19.87
CA THR A 115 -7.08 0.21 21.11
C THR A 115 -7.89 -0.87 21.82
N VAL A 116 -8.78 -1.55 21.11
CA VAL A 116 -9.68 -2.57 21.71
C VAL A 116 -8.88 -3.82 22.15
N LEU A 117 -7.90 -4.23 21.35
CA LEU A 117 -7.09 -5.42 21.64
C LEU A 117 -5.91 -5.12 22.57
N ALA A 118 -5.78 -3.89 23.09
CA ALA A 118 -4.70 -3.55 24.01
C ALA A 118 -4.67 -4.50 25.23
N GLY A 119 -3.45 -4.98 25.58
CA GLY A 119 -3.25 -5.94 26.68
C GLY A 119 -3.71 -7.38 26.36
N SER A 120 -3.94 -7.73 25.10
CA SER A 120 -4.10 -9.12 24.63
C SER A 120 -2.95 -9.51 23.71
N ASP A 121 -2.72 -10.82 23.54
CA ASP A 121 -1.73 -11.36 22.59
C ASP A 121 -2.32 -11.51 21.16
N LEU A 122 -3.48 -10.88 20.91
CA LEU A 122 -4.13 -10.91 19.62
C LEU A 122 -3.50 -9.89 18.67
N LYS A 123 -3.23 -10.33 17.45
CA LYS A 123 -2.69 -9.50 16.37
C LYS A 123 -3.77 -9.21 15.34
N ALA A 124 -4.01 -7.94 15.09
CA ALA A 124 -4.91 -7.48 14.04
C ALA A 124 -4.12 -7.11 12.78
N THR A 125 -4.58 -7.55 11.62
CA THR A 125 -4.00 -7.20 10.32
C THR A 125 -5.10 -6.83 9.34
N VAL A 126 -5.08 -5.60 8.85
CA VAL A 126 -6.00 -5.16 7.79
C VAL A 126 -5.51 -5.70 6.46
N THR A 127 -6.33 -6.54 5.83
CA THR A 127 -6.05 -7.16 4.53
C THR A 127 -7.25 -7.02 3.60
N GLY A 128 -7.12 -7.56 2.39
CA GLY A 128 -8.14 -7.51 1.36
C GLY A 128 -7.69 -6.66 0.17
N PHE A 129 -8.38 -6.84 -0.96
CA PHE A 129 -7.96 -6.25 -2.24
C PHE A 129 -7.74 -4.72 -2.20
N PRO A 130 -8.62 -3.90 -1.58
CA PRO A 130 -8.38 -2.45 -1.51
C PRO A 130 -7.13 -2.08 -0.70
N ALA A 131 -6.92 -2.73 0.45
CA ALA A 131 -5.77 -2.49 1.32
C ALA A 131 -4.46 -2.94 0.67
N MET A 132 -4.45 -4.11 0.03
CA MET A 132 -3.31 -4.62 -0.73
C MET A 132 -2.95 -3.69 -1.89
N ARG A 133 -3.94 -3.22 -2.65
CA ARG A 133 -3.73 -2.28 -3.75
C ARG A 133 -3.10 -0.97 -3.25
N ALA A 134 -3.58 -0.41 -2.14
CA ALA A 134 -2.99 0.77 -1.53
C ALA A 134 -1.53 0.52 -1.11
N GLY A 135 -1.25 -0.62 -0.47
CA GLY A 135 0.10 -1.02 -0.06
C GLY A 135 1.06 -1.20 -1.24
N ILE A 136 0.62 -1.85 -2.32
CA ILE A 136 1.43 -2.02 -3.53
C ILE A 136 1.81 -0.66 -4.12
N ILE A 137 0.85 0.28 -4.23
CA ILE A 137 1.12 1.61 -4.77
C ILE A 137 2.09 2.38 -3.87
N ASP A 138 1.99 2.28 -2.55
CA ASP A 138 2.91 2.92 -1.62
C ASP A 138 4.34 2.39 -1.76
N VAL A 139 4.49 1.08 -1.95
CA VAL A 139 5.79 0.46 -2.23
C VAL A 139 6.34 0.95 -3.56
N LEU A 140 5.52 0.94 -4.63
CA LEU A 140 5.94 1.40 -5.96
C LEU A 140 6.44 2.85 -5.94
N ILE A 141 5.72 3.77 -5.29
CA ILE A 141 6.13 5.18 -5.17
C ILE A 141 7.44 5.30 -4.40
N ARG A 142 7.60 4.57 -3.30
CA ARG A 142 8.81 4.59 -2.49
C ARG A 142 10.02 4.05 -3.26
N ASP A 143 9.84 2.95 -3.97
CA ASP A 143 10.88 2.34 -4.77
C ASP A 143 11.27 3.24 -5.96
N GLN A 144 10.29 3.88 -6.60
CA GLN A 144 10.52 4.90 -7.62
C GLN A 144 11.48 6.00 -7.13
N LEU A 145 11.16 6.60 -5.98
CA LEU A 145 12.00 7.67 -5.43
C LEU A 145 13.41 7.17 -5.10
N ARG A 146 13.53 5.99 -4.50
CA ARG A 146 14.84 5.40 -4.15
C ARG A 146 15.67 5.07 -5.39
N LEU A 147 15.05 4.43 -6.38
CA LEU A 147 15.74 4.04 -7.62
C LEU A 147 16.15 5.25 -8.44
N ASN A 148 15.27 6.26 -8.56
CA ASN A 148 15.61 7.49 -9.27
C ASN A 148 16.76 8.24 -8.57
N LEU A 149 16.72 8.36 -7.24
CA LEU A 149 17.81 8.98 -6.49
C LEU A 149 19.13 8.21 -6.64
N ALA A 150 19.09 6.89 -6.54
CA ALA A 150 20.25 6.04 -6.76
C ALA A 150 20.79 6.19 -8.19
N GLY A 151 19.90 6.23 -9.19
CA GLY A 151 20.26 6.47 -10.59
C GLY A 151 20.95 7.80 -10.80
N VAL A 152 20.45 8.88 -10.19
CA VAL A 152 21.09 10.22 -10.24
C VAL A 152 22.48 10.18 -9.61
N VAL A 153 22.61 9.56 -8.43
CA VAL A 153 23.91 9.47 -7.75
C VAL A 153 24.91 8.66 -8.57
N VAL A 154 24.52 7.51 -9.08
CA VAL A 154 25.40 6.67 -9.93
C VAL A 154 25.76 7.39 -11.22
N GLY A 155 24.80 7.98 -11.92
CA GLY A 155 25.03 8.74 -13.15
C GLY A 155 25.98 9.93 -12.92
N PHE A 156 25.78 10.64 -11.81
CA PHE A 156 26.66 11.73 -11.41
C PHE A 156 28.10 11.27 -11.15
N LEU A 157 28.28 10.15 -10.41
CA LEU A 157 29.60 9.59 -10.12
C LEU A 157 30.30 9.11 -11.40
N VAL A 158 29.58 8.44 -12.29
CA VAL A 158 30.11 8.03 -13.61
C VAL A 158 30.55 9.25 -14.41
N SER A 159 29.72 10.29 -14.48
CA SER A 159 30.04 11.54 -15.15
C SER A 159 31.27 12.23 -14.53
N LEU A 160 31.39 12.20 -13.21
CA LEU A 160 32.54 12.78 -12.50
C LEU A 160 33.85 12.03 -12.86
N VAL A 161 33.79 10.71 -12.98
CA VAL A 161 34.94 9.89 -13.40
C VAL A 161 35.32 10.16 -14.85
N ILE A 162 34.35 10.22 -15.76
CA ILE A 162 34.57 10.45 -17.20
C ILE A 162 35.16 11.85 -17.44
N PHE A 163 34.53 12.88 -16.87
CA PHE A 163 34.91 14.25 -17.12
C PHE A 163 36.02 14.78 -16.20
N ARG A 164 36.29 14.07 -15.10
CA ARG A 164 37.26 14.52 -14.05
C ARG A 164 37.06 15.99 -13.65
N SER A 165 35.80 16.44 -13.68
CA SER A 165 35.42 17.82 -13.44
C SER A 165 34.04 17.89 -12.83
N LEU A 166 33.88 18.56 -11.72
CA LEU A 166 32.60 18.76 -11.05
C LEU A 166 31.59 19.50 -11.97
N ILE A 167 32.06 20.52 -12.71
CA ILE A 167 31.20 21.24 -13.64
C ILE A 167 30.69 20.34 -14.75
N GLY A 168 31.54 19.49 -15.33
CA GLY A 168 31.14 18.51 -16.33
C GLY A 168 30.11 17.49 -15.80
N ALA A 169 30.32 17.01 -14.58
CA ALA A 169 29.37 16.11 -13.94
C ALA A 169 28.01 16.76 -13.68
N ILE A 170 28.00 18.04 -13.24
CA ILE A 170 26.75 18.80 -13.05
C ILE A 170 26.04 19.02 -14.39
N MET A 171 26.77 19.41 -15.44
CA MET A 171 26.19 19.65 -16.77
C MET A 171 25.51 18.40 -17.36
N THR A 172 26.04 17.21 -17.07
CA THR A 172 25.41 15.94 -17.50
C THR A 172 24.25 15.49 -16.62
N ALA A 173 24.29 15.82 -15.32
CA ALA A 173 23.23 15.44 -14.38
C ALA A 173 21.97 16.32 -14.54
N VAL A 174 22.11 17.61 -14.87
CA VAL A 174 20.98 18.54 -14.98
C VAL A 174 19.95 18.09 -16.02
N PRO A 175 20.29 17.75 -17.27
CA PRO A 175 19.32 17.25 -18.24
C PRO A 175 18.57 15.99 -17.77
N ALA A 176 19.27 15.06 -17.11
CA ALA A 176 18.67 13.85 -16.58
C ALA A 176 17.65 14.15 -15.48
N ILE A 177 17.99 15.00 -14.53
CA ILE A 177 17.08 15.41 -13.46
C ILE A 177 15.87 16.14 -14.03
N VAL A 178 16.08 17.07 -14.95
CA VAL A 178 15.00 17.82 -15.61
C VAL A 178 14.07 16.89 -16.39
N SER A 179 14.62 15.94 -17.16
CA SER A 179 13.83 14.93 -17.88
C SER A 179 12.93 14.13 -16.95
N GLY A 180 13.49 13.65 -15.83
CA GLY A 180 12.72 12.91 -14.81
C GLY A 180 11.61 13.76 -14.19
N LEU A 181 11.91 15.02 -13.85
CA LEU A 181 10.93 15.95 -13.26
C LEU A 181 9.82 16.33 -14.26
N VAL A 182 10.16 16.56 -15.52
CA VAL A 182 9.19 16.89 -16.59
C VAL A 182 8.24 15.69 -16.80
N VAL A 183 8.76 14.48 -16.83
CA VAL A 183 7.93 13.28 -16.98
C VAL A 183 7.03 13.09 -15.77
N LEU A 184 7.56 13.14 -14.54
CA LEU A 184 6.76 13.01 -13.32
C LEU A 184 5.72 14.12 -13.19
N GLY A 185 6.10 15.36 -13.45
CA GLY A 185 5.20 16.50 -13.43
C GLY A 185 4.13 16.42 -14.51
N GLY A 186 4.50 16.01 -15.72
CA GLY A 186 3.58 15.80 -16.84
C GLY A 186 2.57 14.70 -16.55
N MET A 187 3.00 13.57 -15.98
CA MET A 187 2.09 12.50 -15.53
C MET A 187 1.09 13.03 -14.49
N GLY A 188 1.57 13.81 -13.53
CA GLY A 188 0.72 14.41 -12.50
C GLY A 188 -0.31 15.38 -13.07
N LEU A 189 0.10 16.27 -13.99
CA LEU A 189 -0.79 17.24 -14.63
C LEU A 189 -1.84 16.59 -15.53
N LEU A 190 -1.48 15.50 -16.23
CA LEU A 190 -2.37 14.76 -17.10
C LEU A 190 -3.25 13.75 -16.34
N GLY A 191 -3.12 13.65 -15.02
CA GLY A 191 -3.87 12.72 -14.20
C GLY A 191 -3.57 11.24 -14.50
N ILE A 192 -2.39 10.95 -15.06
CA ILE A 192 -1.96 9.59 -15.37
C ILE A 192 -1.70 8.85 -14.06
N ARG A 193 -2.39 7.73 -13.87
CA ARG A 193 -2.24 6.92 -12.65
C ARG A 193 -0.89 6.21 -12.64
N VAL A 194 -0.21 6.28 -11.51
CA VAL A 194 1.01 5.49 -11.30
C VAL A 194 0.61 4.02 -11.14
N ASP A 195 1.06 3.21 -12.08
CA ASP A 195 0.97 1.75 -12.06
C ASP A 195 2.36 1.12 -12.29
N ALA A 196 2.43 -0.20 -12.31
CA ALA A 196 3.71 -0.91 -12.47
C ALA A 196 4.42 -0.59 -13.80
N MET A 197 3.66 -0.28 -14.85
CA MET A 197 4.23 0.05 -16.17
C MET A 197 4.67 1.52 -16.24
N SER A 198 3.82 2.45 -15.78
CA SER A 198 4.13 3.88 -15.78
C SER A 198 5.28 4.25 -14.84
N ASN A 199 5.54 3.39 -13.84
CA ASN A 199 6.62 3.56 -12.87
C ASN A 199 8.03 3.54 -13.50
N ILE A 200 8.21 2.90 -14.65
CA ILE A 200 9.50 2.77 -15.33
C ILE A 200 9.82 4.02 -16.16
N ILE A 201 8.81 4.76 -16.63
CA ILE A 201 8.96 5.85 -17.60
C ILE A 201 9.90 6.98 -17.10
N PRO A 202 9.77 7.50 -15.86
CA PRO A 202 10.69 8.53 -15.38
C PRO A 202 12.14 8.05 -15.29
N ALA A 203 12.37 6.80 -14.91
CA ALA A 203 13.72 6.23 -14.85
C ALA A 203 14.35 6.15 -16.24
N LEU A 204 13.60 5.70 -17.26
CA LEU A 204 14.07 5.68 -18.64
C LEU A 204 14.38 7.09 -19.16
N ALA A 205 13.53 8.06 -18.87
CA ALA A 205 13.77 9.46 -19.26
C ALA A 205 15.06 10.01 -18.65
N MET A 206 15.34 9.68 -17.38
CA MET A 206 16.59 10.07 -16.72
C MET A 206 17.81 9.40 -17.35
N ILE A 207 17.74 8.11 -17.71
CA ILE A 207 18.84 7.40 -18.37
C ILE A 207 19.17 8.05 -19.73
N VAL A 208 18.14 8.34 -20.52
CA VAL A 208 18.30 9.05 -21.80
C VAL A 208 18.91 10.45 -21.56
N GLY A 209 18.39 11.19 -20.58
CA GLY A 209 18.91 12.52 -20.22
C GLY A 209 20.38 12.49 -19.81
N PHE A 210 20.84 11.46 -19.08
CA PHE A 210 22.28 11.27 -18.79
C PHE A 210 23.08 10.98 -20.04
N ALA A 211 22.59 10.09 -20.92
CA ALA A 211 23.28 9.74 -22.17
C ALA A 211 23.44 11.00 -23.05
N ASP A 212 22.39 11.76 -23.24
CA ASP A 212 22.40 13.00 -24.03
C ASP A 212 23.33 14.03 -23.40
N GLY A 213 23.28 14.20 -22.07
CA GLY A 213 24.17 15.09 -21.32
C GLY A 213 25.66 14.74 -21.48
N ILE A 214 25.99 13.44 -21.48
CA ILE A 214 27.36 12.98 -21.71
C ILE A 214 27.80 13.28 -23.16
N HIS A 215 26.96 12.95 -24.14
CA HIS A 215 27.26 13.20 -25.55
C HIS A 215 27.45 14.68 -25.83
N LEU A 216 26.54 15.54 -25.37
CA LEU A 216 26.61 16.98 -25.52
C LEU A 216 27.87 17.55 -24.85
N SER A 217 28.16 17.16 -23.61
CA SER A 217 29.34 17.63 -22.88
C SER A 217 30.64 17.18 -23.52
N HIS A 218 30.68 15.97 -24.09
CA HIS A 218 31.85 15.46 -24.82
C HIS A 218 32.08 16.22 -26.12
N SER A 219 31.01 16.40 -26.92
CA SER A 219 31.09 17.17 -28.19
C SER A 219 31.51 18.60 -27.95
N TRP A 220 30.93 19.28 -26.94
CA TRP A 220 31.32 20.65 -26.58
C TRP A 220 32.79 20.74 -26.19
N ARG A 221 33.34 19.84 -25.38
CA ARG A 221 34.77 19.81 -25.04
C ARG A 221 35.63 19.57 -26.26
N HIS A 222 35.28 18.64 -27.12
CA HIS A 222 36.03 18.36 -28.34
C HIS A 222 36.18 19.61 -29.23
N HIS A 223 35.10 20.37 -29.44
CA HIS A 223 35.13 21.60 -30.22
C HIS A 223 35.92 22.72 -29.51
N ARG A 224 35.84 22.81 -28.20
CA ARG A 224 36.63 23.73 -27.39
C ARG A 224 38.14 23.44 -27.49
N ASP A 225 38.51 22.17 -27.39
CA ASP A 225 39.90 21.73 -27.50
C ASP A 225 40.47 21.97 -28.91
N SER A 226 39.60 21.97 -29.92
CA SER A 226 39.92 22.28 -31.31
C SER A 226 39.99 23.78 -31.60
N GLY A 227 39.87 24.67 -30.60
CA GLY A 227 40.03 26.09 -30.71
C GLY A 227 38.76 26.90 -30.98
N ALA A 228 37.57 26.26 -30.98
CA ALA A 228 36.32 26.98 -31.14
C ALA A 228 36.03 27.88 -29.92
N THR A 229 35.36 28.99 -30.14
CA THR A 229 34.86 29.84 -29.04
C THR A 229 33.75 29.08 -28.26
N PRO A 230 33.45 29.47 -27.02
CA PRO A 230 32.37 28.80 -26.26
C PRO A 230 31.03 28.74 -27.00
N TRP A 231 30.68 29.81 -27.71
CA TRP A 231 29.46 29.95 -28.46
C TRP A 231 29.44 29.05 -29.74
N GLU A 232 30.57 28.99 -30.43
CA GLU A 232 30.73 28.10 -31.59
C GLU A 232 30.66 26.61 -31.16
N ALA A 233 31.32 26.26 -30.07
CA ALA A 233 31.29 24.91 -29.54
C ALA A 233 29.88 24.46 -29.13
N GLU A 234 29.06 25.37 -28.57
CA GLU A 234 27.67 25.11 -28.23
C GLU A 234 26.78 24.87 -29.46
N ARG A 235 27.03 25.62 -30.54
CA ARG A 235 26.27 25.46 -31.80
C ARG A 235 26.64 24.21 -32.58
N LEU A 236 27.83 23.65 -32.35
CA LEU A 236 28.36 22.47 -33.05
C LEU A 236 28.17 21.18 -32.24
N ALA A 237 27.89 21.27 -30.94
CA ALA A 237 27.63 20.15 -30.04
C ALA A 237 26.19 19.64 -30.19
#